data_0274453b607ef6a350a753c4d30ea7de
#
_entry.id   0274453b607ef6a350a753c4d30ea7de
#
_cell.length_a   1.000
_cell.length_b   1.000
_cell.length_c   1.000
_cell.angle_alpha   90.00
_cell.angle_beta   90.00
_cell.angle_gamma   90.00
#
_symmetry.space_group_name_H-M   'P 1'
#
loop_
_entity.id
_entity.type
_entity.pdbx_description
1 polymer ?
#
loop_
_entity_poly.entity_id
_entity_poly.type
_entity_poly.pdbx_seq_one_letter_code
_entity_poly.pdbx_strand_id
1 'polypeptide(L)'
;MTKHTYIPRTTNYTLNPGDELNDLRMSDQVRPLYDHVRKFIRDTVEPMSIEFAKAGESKEDRWSFTPKQLEVLEVAKNKAKKEGLWNFFLPDDETGQGLKNLDYAYIASELGKSPLASETMNCSAPDTGNMEVLERVGTKEQKEKWLKPLLNGEIRSAYVMTEPNVASSDAKNISTTAKLVGDEWVINGEKYYISGVGDPRCKILIVMVKTNPDAAPSKQQSQILVPRDTPGVEVLGPMYVFGQDHAPRGHMHMRLSLIHI
;
A
#
# COMPACT_ATOMS: atom_id res chain seq x y z
N MET A 1 18.65 6.22 -13.89
CA MET A 1 18.49 6.00 -12.43
C MET A 1 19.70 5.26 -11.95
N THR A 2 20.53 5.86 -11.12
CA THR A 2 21.64 5.16 -10.47
C THR A 2 21.02 4.23 -9.42
N LYS A 3 20.92 2.94 -9.73
CA LYS A 3 20.59 1.92 -8.72
C LYS A 3 21.69 1.98 -7.66
N HIS A 4 21.33 2.35 -6.46
CA HIS A 4 22.21 2.12 -5.34
C HIS A 4 22.26 0.60 -5.12
N THR A 5 23.32 -0.03 -5.61
CA THR A 5 23.60 -1.46 -5.37
C THR A 5 24.02 -1.65 -3.91
N TYR A 6 23.02 -1.67 -3.01
CA TYR A 6 23.32 -1.81 -1.58
C TYR A 6 23.47 -3.26 -1.13
N ILE A 7 23.05 -4.26 -1.91
CA ILE A 7 23.08 -5.64 -1.41
C ILE A 7 23.38 -6.65 -2.51
N PRO A 8 24.57 -7.25 -2.55
CA PRO A 8 24.74 -8.53 -3.21
C PRO A 8 24.00 -9.60 -2.37
N ARG A 9 23.14 -10.40 -2.99
CA ARG A 9 22.45 -11.57 -2.36
C ARG A 9 23.41 -12.65 -1.85
N THR A 10 24.71 -12.47 -1.96
CA THR A 10 25.73 -13.44 -1.59
C THR A 10 26.62 -12.90 -0.47
N THR A 11 26.07 -12.69 0.71
CA THR A 11 26.88 -12.64 1.89
C THR A 11 26.64 -13.91 2.70
N ASN A 12 27.65 -14.76 2.75
CA ASN A 12 27.74 -15.86 3.68
C ASN A 12 27.76 -15.27 5.10
N TYR A 13 26.56 -15.11 5.69
CA TYR A 13 26.45 -14.96 7.13
C TYR A 13 26.74 -16.33 7.73
N THR A 14 27.93 -16.54 8.26
CA THR A 14 28.15 -17.58 9.25
C THR A 14 27.60 -17.09 10.58
N LEU A 15 26.30 -17.31 10.77
CA LEU A 15 25.68 -17.20 12.09
C LEU A 15 26.09 -18.45 12.87
N ASN A 16 26.47 -18.30 14.13
CA ASN A 16 26.63 -19.45 15.01
C ASN A 16 25.28 -20.16 15.16
N PRO A 17 25.22 -21.51 15.10
CA PRO A 17 23.97 -22.23 15.32
C PRO A 17 23.39 -21.84 16.69
N GLY A 18 22.20 -21.24 16.69
CA GLY A 18 21.51 -20.71 17.88
C GLY A 18 21.38 -19.21 17.98
N ASP A 19 22.20 -18.41 17.27
CA ASP A 19 22.09 -16.94 17.24
C ASP A 19 21.07 -16.46 16.21
N GLU A 20 20.72 -17.30 15.24
CA GLU A 20 19.95 -16.95 14.04
C GLU A 20 18.52 -16.48 14.34
N LEU A 21 17.88 -17.11 15.34
CA LEU A 21 16.47 -16.82 15.68
C LEU A 21 16.27 -15.58 16.55
N ASN A 22 17.34 -15.06 17.17
CA ASN A 22 17.26 -13.97 18.13
C ASN A 22 18.06 -12.73 17.72
N ASP A 23 18.76 -12.76 16.58
CA ASP A 23 19.49 -11.59 16.08
C ASP A 23 18.57 -10.65 15.32
N LEU A 24 18.04 -9.66 16.01
CA LEU A 24 17.20 -8.61 15.46
C LEU A 24 18.00 -7.35 15.04
N ARG A 25 19.33 -7.45 14.95
CA ARG A 25 20.15 -6.31 14.52
C ARG A 25 20.00 -6.05 13.02
N MET A 26 19.98 -4.77 12.68
CA MET A 26 20.09 -4.36 11.28
C MET A 26 21.46 -4.78 10.73
N SER A 27 21.49 -5.23 9.48
CA SER A 27 22.74 -5.58 8.81
C SER A 27 23.62 -4.33 8.61
N ASP A 28 24.94 -4.49 8.78
CA ASP A 28 25.90 -3.39 8.63
C ASP A 28 25.88 -2.78 7.22
N GLN A 29 25.56 -3.59 6.22
CA GLN A 29 25.45 -3.16 4.83
C GLN A 29 24.32 -2.16 4.58
N VAL A 30 23.25 -2.21 5.38
CA VAL A 30 22.09 -1.31 5.26
C VAL A 30 22.26 -0.03 6.09
N ARG A 31 23.21 -0.01 7.02
CA ARG A 31 23.46 1.15 7.88
C ARG A 31 23.62 2.47 7.08
N PRO A 32 24.41 2.56 6.01
CA PRO A 32 24.53 3.80 5.24
C PRO A 32 23.21 4.25 4.61
N LEU A 33 22.40 3.31 4.10
CA LEU A 33 21.06 3.62 3.56
C LEU A 33 20.14 4.12 4.66
N TYR A 34 20.11 3.45 5.81
CA TYR A 34 19.30 3.85 6.97
C TYR A 34 19.65 5.27 7.43
N ASP A 35 20.94 5.59 7.56
CA ASP A 35 21.39 6.92 7.96
C ASP A 35 21.04 7.98 6.89
N HIS A 36 21.10 7.63 5.61
CA HIS A 36 20.67 8.49 4.51
C HIS A 36 19.15 8.75 4.58
N VAL A 37 18.31 7.73 4.79
CA VAL A 37 16.87 7.88 4.98
C VAL A 37 16.56 8.82 6.14
N ARG A 38 17.19 8.63 7.30
CA ARG A 38 17.02 9.51 8.46
C ARG A 38 17.38 10.96 8.16
N LYS A 39 18.52 11.16 7.49
CA LYS A 39 18.96 12.50 7.07
C LYS A 39 17.94 13.12 6.11
N PHE A 40 17.50 12.39 5.11
CA PHE A 40 16.51 12.87 4.14
C PHE A 40 15.18 13.23 4.80
N ILE A 41 14.69 12.42 5.74
CA ILE A 41 13.48 12.73 6.50
C ILE A 41 13.64 14.06 7.23
N ARG A 42 14.70 14.20 8.03
CA ARG A 42 14.94 15.41 8.84
C ARG A 42 15.14 16.67 7.98
N ASP A 43 15.96 16.57 6.93
CA ASP A 43 16.43 17.74 6.19
C ASP A 43 15.47 18.12 5.02
N THR A 44 14.65 17.20 4.58
CA THR A 44 13.76 17.41 3.42
C THR A 44 12.28 17.17 3.76
N VAL A 45 11.93 15.99 4.32
CA VAL A 45 10.52 15.62 4.48
C VAL A 45 9.85 16.41 5.59
N GLU A 46 10.51 16.60 6.74
CA GLU A 46 9.92 17.32 7.89
C GLU A 46 9.58 18.78 7.55
N PRO A 47 10.49 19.57 6.94
CA PRO A 47 10.13 20.92 6.49
C PRO A 47 8.97 20.94 5.50
N MET A 48 8.94 20.00 4.54
CA MET A 48 7.87 19.87 3.56
C MET A 48 6.55 19.40 4.19
N SER A 49 6.60 18.60 5.25
CA SER A 49 5.41 18.20 6.02
C SER A 49 4.70 19.40 6.66
N ILE A 50 5.45 20.36 7.13
CA ILE A 50 4.90 21.63 7.68
C ILE A 50 4.22 22.44 6.58
N GLU A 51 4.85 22.58 5.41
CA GLU A 51 4.26 23.26 4.26
C GLU A 51 3.00 22.56 3.78
N PHE A 52 3.03 21.24 3.68
CA PHE A 52 1.89 20.41 3.30
C PHE A 52 0.71 20.57 4.26
N ALA A 53 0.94 20.56 5.57
CA ALA A 53 -0.08 20.75 6.58
C ALA A 53 -0.75 22.13 6.43
N LYS A 54 0.04 23.20 6.36
CA LYS A 54 -0.46 24.58 6.18
C LYS A 54 -1.30 24.72 4.90
N ALA A 55 -0.88 24.09 3.80
CA ALA A 55 -1.59 24.11 2.53
C ALA A 55 -2.96 23.39 2.58
N GLY A 56 -3.20 22.57 3.60
CA GLY A 56 -4.46 21.85 3.82
C GLY A 56 -5.42 22.48 4.83
N GLU A 57 -5.02 23.52 5.56
CA GLU A 57 -5.82 24.08 6.69
C GLU A 57 -7.18 24.64 6.26
N SER A 58 -7.30 25.21 5.06
CA SER A 58 -8.50 25.89 4.57
C SER A 58 -9.36 25.05 3.63
N LYS A 59 -9.07 23.76 3.45
CA LYS A 59 -9.82 22.93 2.50
C LYS A 59 -11.18 22.51 3.07
N GLU A 60 -12.21 22.56 2.25
CA GLU A 60 -13.56 22.08 2.58
C GLU A 60 -13.68 20.56 2.43
N ASP A 61 -13.08 20.02 1.34
CA ASP A 61 -13.09 18.59 1.06
C ASP A 61 -11.95 17.88 1.81
N ARG A 62 -12.29 17.02 2.75
CA ARG A 62 -11.33 16.24 3.52
C ARG A 62 -10.69 15.08 2.76
N TRP A 63 -11.26 14.69 1.63
CA TRP A 63 -10.82 13.50 0.87
C TRP A 63 -9.85 13.83 -0.25
N SER A 64 -9.85 15.05 -0.73
CA SER A 64 -8.91 15.53 -1.75
C SER A 64 -7.80 16.35 -1.15
N PHE A 65 -6.61 16.27 -1.72
CA PHE A 65 -5.55 17.21 -1.43
C PHE A 65 -5.73 18.48 -2.24
N THR A 66 -5.34 19.62 -1.67
CA THR A 66 -5.29 20.87 -2.43
C THR A 66 -4.23 20.78 -3.54
N PRO A 67 -4.33 21.59 -4.60
CA PRO A 67 -3.27 21.65 -5.63
C PRO A 67 -1.88 21.90 -5.03
N LYS A 68 -1.79 22.76 -4.01
CA LYS A 68 -0.52 23.03 -3.31
C LYS A 68 -0.02 21.83 -2.52
N GLN A 69 -0.89 21.08 -1.86
CA GLN A 69 -0.51 19.84 -1.18
C GLN A 69 0.05 18.80 -2.18
N LEU A 70 -0.60 18.65 -3.33
CA LEU A 70 -0.12 17.74 -4.39
C LEU A 70 1.25 18.16 -4.92
N GLU A 71 1.44 19.47 -5.17
CA GLU A 71 2.73 20.02 -5.59
C GLU A 71 3.84 19.70 -4.58
N VAL A 72 3.62 19.99 -3.30
CA VAL A 72 4.59 19.71 -2.22
C VAL A 72 4.94 18.22 -2.17
N LEU A 73 3.93 17.35 -2.25
CA LEU A 73 4.12 15.91 -2.23
C LEU A 73 4.92 15.41 -3.44
N GLU A 74 4.60 15.90 -4.64
CA GLU A 74 5.32 15.52 -5.86
C GLU A 74 6.78 16.01 -5.86
N VAL A 75 7.03 17.21 -5.33
CA VAL A 75 8.40 17.70 -5.14
C VAL A 75 9.17 16.77 -4.18
N ALA A 76 8.55 16.36 -3.07
CA ALA A 76 9.15 15.46 -2.11
C ALA A 76 9.46 14.08 -2.72
N LYS A 77 8.50 13.48 -3.45
CA LYS A 77 8.66 12.22 -4.18
C LYS A 77 9.79 12.28 -5.20
N ASN A 78 9.85 13.36 -5.99
CA ASN A 78 10.88 13.53 -6.99
C ASN A 78 12.29 13.65 -6.38
N LYS A 79 12.42 14.31 -5.22
CA LYS A 79 13.68 14.35 -4.47
C LYS A 79 14.05 12.94 -3.98
N ALA A 80 13.12 12.20 -3.38
CA ALA A 80 13.35 10.83 -2.92
C ALA A 80 13.79 9.92 -4.08
N LYS A 81 13.08 9.95 -5.20
CA LYS A 81 13.44 9.19 -6.42
C LYS A 81 14.85 9.54 -6.92
N LYS A 82 15.21 10.84 -6.94
CA LYS A 82 16.53 11.31 -7.39
C LYS A 82 17.65 10.77 -6.51
N GLU A 83 17.40 10.63 -5.22
CA GLU A 83 18.36 10.10 -4.24
C GLU A 83 18.32 8.56 -4.13
N GLY A 84 17.45 7.87 -4.90
CA GLY A 84 17.29 6.41 -4.86
C GLY A 84 16.52 5.91 -3.64
N LEU A 85 15.82 6.79 -2.92
CA LEU A 85 15.05 6.47 -1.71
C LEU A 85 13.61 6.13 -2.08
N TRP A 86 13.39 4.92 -2.66
CA TRP A 86 12.11 4.57 -3.27
C TRP A 86 11.83 3.07 -3.20
N ASN A 87 10.59 2.67 -2.89
CA ASN A 87 10.10 1.28 -2.90
C ASN A 87 10.90 0.30 -2.00
N PHE A 88 11.30 0.70 -0.83
CA PHE A 88 12.10 -0.12 0.10
C PHE A 88 11.43 -1.42 0.54
N PHE A 89 10.09 -1.47 0.54
CA PHE A 89 9.31 -2.59 1.05
C PHE A 89 9.38 -3.84 0.16
N LEU A 90 9.64 -3.67 -1.14
CA LEU A 90 9.75 -4.80 -2.07
C LEU A 90 11.10 -5.50 -1.89
N PRO A 91 11.09 -6.81 -1.54
CA PRO A 91 12.31 -7.58 -1.34
C PRO A 91 12.99 -7.97 -2.65
N ASP A 92 12.32 -7.77 -3.77
CA ASP A 92 12.85 -7.99 -5.11
C ASP A 92 13.82 -6.87 -5.51
N ASP A 93 14.94 -7.21 -6.16
CA ASP A 93 15.96 -6.26 -6.56
C ASP A 93 15.71 -5.63 -7.94
N GLU A 94 14.75 -6.14 -8.71
CA GLU A 94 14.34 -5.54 -9.99
C GLU A 94 13.32 -4.42 -9.79
N THR A 95 12.35 -4.62 -8.91
CA THR A 95 11.24 -3.70 -8.65
C THR A 95 11.37 -2.92 -7.34
N GLY A 96 12.14 -3.42 -6.37
CA GLY A 96 12.44 -2.82 -5.07
C GLY A 96 13.93 -2.56 -4.87
N GLN A 97 14.37 -2.67 -3.62
CA GLN A 97 15.77 -2.46 -3.20
C GLN A 97 16.47 -3.74 -2.76
N GLY A 98 15.80 -4.89 -2.81
CA GLY A 98 16.35 -6.18 -2.36
C GLY A 98 16.62 -6.28 -0.86
N LEU A 99 15.99 -5.44 -0.03
CA LEU A 99 16.19 -5.43 1.41
C LEU A 99 15.58 -6.68 2.07
N LYS A 100 16.24 -7.18 3.11
CA LYS A 100 15.61 -8.14 4.01
C LYS A 100 14.49 -7.46 4.82
N ASN A 101 13.45 -8.20 5.17
CA ASN A 101 12.34 -7.67 5.96
C ASN A 101 12.79 -7.01 7.27
N LEU A 102 13.80 -7.60 7.93
CA LEU A 102 14.35 -7.04 9.16
C LEU A 102 15.03 -5.68 8.92
N ASP A 103 15.79 -5.55 7.85
CA ASP A 103 16.47 -4.30 7.51
C ASP A 103 15.44 -3.22 7.12
N TYR A 104 14.42 -3.61 6.34
CA TYR A 104 13.31 -2.71 6.01
C TYR A 104 12.53 -2.28 7.26
N ALA A 105 12.35 -3.13 8.27
CA ALA A 105 11.65 -2.78 9.50
C ALA A 105 12.28 -1.57 10.22
N TYR A 106 13.59 -1.45 10.22
CA TYR A 106 14.28 -0.26 10.75
C TYR A 106 13.95 1.00 9.93
N ILE A 107 13.99 0.89 8.60
CA ILE A 107 13.63 2.01 7.71
C ILE A 107 12.16 2.38 7.91
N ALA A 108 11.25 1.40 7.93
CA ALA A 108 9.81 1.63 8.16
C ALA A 108 9.53 2.32 9.49
N SER A 109 10.29 2.00 10.54
CA SER A 109 10.21 2.68 11.84
C SER A 109 10.56 4.17 11.73
N GLU A 110 11.56 4.53 10.93
CA GLU A 110 11.88 5.96 10.69
C GLU A 110 10.81 6.64 9.83
N LEU A 111 10.31 5.97 8.77
CA LEU A 111 9.23 6.50 7.93
C LEU A 111 7.98 6.83 8.74
N GLY A 112 7.66 6.00 9.75
CA GLY A 112 6.48 6.18 10.60
C GLY A 112 6.53 7.40 11.54
N LYS A 113 7.68 8.01 11.71
CA LYS A 113 7.86 9.21 12.57
C LYS A 113 7.39 10.51 11.90
N SER A 114 7.28 10.52 10.58
CA SER A 114 6.87 11.71 9.81
C SER A 114 5.59 11.44 9.02
N PRO A 115 4.60 12.35 9.04
CA PRO A 115 3.31 12.15 8.35
C PRO A 115 3.42 11.90 6.84
N LEU A 116 4.44 12.45 6.17
CA LEU A 116 4.63 12.34 4.73
C LEU A 116 5.70 11.33 4.30
N ALA A 117 6.58 10.88 5.21
CA ALA A 117 7.77 10.13 4.81
C ALA A 117 7.43 8.82 4.07
N SER A 118 6.46 8.06 4.57
CA SER A 118 6.05 6.80 3.94
C SER A 118 5.55 7.01 2.51
N GLU A 119 4.71 8.01 2.27
CA GLU A 119 4.22 8.29 0.92
C GLU A 119 5.29 8.92 0.03
N THR A 120 6.13 9.78 0.58
CA THR A 120 7.26 10.41 -0.13
C THR A 120 8.21 9.38 -0.73
N MET A 121 8.39 8.23 -0.06
CA MET A 121 9.28 7.15 -0.52
C MET A 121 8.51 5.95 -1.09
N ASN A 122 7.22 6.12 -1.39
CA ASN A 122 6.30 5.10 -1.92
C ASN A 122 6.23 3.83 -1.06
N CYS A 123 6.28 3.98 0.26
CA CYS A 123 6.24 2.91 1.24
C CYS A 123 5.00 2.97 2.14
N SER A 124 3.90 3.56 1.64
CA SER A 124 2.67 3.76 2.39
C SER A 124 1.69 2.61 2.20
N ALA A 125 1.12 2.11 3.29
CA ALA A 125 0.00 1.17 3.22
C ALA A 125 -1.28 1.90 2.75
N PRO A 126 -2.21 1.19 2.09
CA PRO A 126 -2.22 -0.24 1.73
C PRO A 126 -1.44 -0.58 0.46
N ASP A 127 -0.89 0.41 -0.25
CA ASP A 127 -0.26 0.21 -1.57
C ASP A 127 0.91 -0.77 -1.53
N THR A 128 1.71 -0.78 -0.45
CA THR A 128 2.84 -1.69 -0.32
C THR A 128 2.42 -3.15 -0.45
N GLY A 129 1.44 -3.60 0.34
CA GLY A 129 0.92 -4.97 0.26
C GLY A 129 0.23 -5.26 -1.07
N ASN A 130 -0.47 -4.29 -1.64
CA ASN A 130 -1.14 -4.44 -2.92
C ASN A 130 -0.12 -4.57 -4.08
N MET A 131 0.97 -3.82 -4.04
CA MET A 131 2.07 -3.96 -5.00
C MET A 131 2.78 -5.31 -4.87
N GLU A 132 2.99 -5.83 -3.65
CA GLU A 132 3.55 -7.17 -3.44
C GLU A 132 2.65 -8.28 -4.03
N VAL A 133 1.33 -8.18 -3.85
CA VAL A 133 0.38 -9.12 -4.45
C VAL A 133 0.49 -9.08 -5.97
N LEU A 134 0.44 -7.88 -6.57
CA LEU A 134 0.54 -7.73 -8.03
C LEU A 134 1.90 -8.22 -8.55
N GLU A 135 2.99 -7.96 -7.82
CA GLU A 135 4.32 -8.42 -8.22
C GLU A 135 4.41 -9.96 -8.23
N ARG A 136 3.89 -10.61 -7.20
CA ARG A 136 4.00 -12.07 -7.05
C ARG A 136 3.08 -12.86 -7.96
N VAL A 137 1.84 -12.41 -8.16
CA VAL A 137 0.78 -13.21 -8.79
C VAL A 137 0.03 -12.53 -9.92
N GLY A 138 0.30 -11.26 -10.19
CA GLY A 138 -0.31 -10.52 -11.30
C GLY A 138 0.16 -11.03 -12.67
N THR A 139 -0.75 -11.03 -13.65
CA THR A 139 -0.38 -11.28 -15.06
C THR A 139 0.45 -10.12 -15.61
N LYS A 140 1.07 -10.28 -16.76
CA LYS A 140 1.85 -9.21 -17.40
C LYS A 140 0.98 -7.97 -17.66
N GLU A 141 -0.24 -8.17 -18.12
CA GLU A 141 -1.21 -7.10 -18.40
C GLU A 141 -1.61 -6.37 -17.12
N GLN A 142 -1.86 -7.12 -16.03
CA GLN A 142 -2.19 -6.55 -14.72
C GLN A 142 -1.00 -5.77 -14.13
N LYS A 143 0.21 -6.29 -14.26
CA LYS A 143 1.43 -5.59 -13.84
C LYS A 143 1.64 -4.30 -14.63
N GLU A 144 1.51 -4.33 -15.94
CA GLU A 144 1.66 -3.12 -16.76
C GLU A 144 0.58 -2.08 -16.45
N LYS A 145 -0.67 -2.52 -16.29
CA LYS A 145 -1.82 -1.63 -16.08
C LYS A 145 -1.86 -1.03 -14.67
N TRP A 146 -1.51 -1.81 -13.64
CA TRP A 146 -1.74 -1.43 -12.25
C TRP A 146 -0.46 -1.35 -11.41
N LEU A 147 0.42 -2.35 -11.48
CA LEU A 147 1.63 -2.36 -10.68
C LEU A 147 2.58 -1.24 -11.07
N LYS A 148 2.81 -1.05 -12.36
CA LYS A 148 3.74 -0.03 -12.84
C LYS A 148 3.39 1.39 -12.42
N PRO A 149 2.12 1.87 -12.56
CA PRO A 149 1.72 3.18 -12.02
C PRO A 149 1.81 3.26 -10.49
N LEU A 150 1.53 2.16 -9.75
CA LEU A 150 1.70 2.09 -8.30
C LEU A 150 3.18 2.20 -7.91
N LEU A 151 4.07 1.46 -8.56
CA LEU A 151 5.52 1.54 -8.34
C LEU A 151 6.09 2.94 -8.64
N ASN A 152 5.50 3.63 -9.61
CA ASN A 152 5.86 5.00 -9.93
C ASN A 152 5.24 6.03 -8.96
N GLY A 153 4.32 5.62 -8.08
CA GLY A 153 3.61 6.52 -7.17
C GLY A 153 2.63 7.47 -7.87
N GLU A 154 2.15 7.10 -9.06
CA GLU A 154 1.21 7.87 -9.87
C GLU A 154 -0.24 7.70 -9.41
N ILE A 155 -0.58 6.51 -8.92
CA ILE A 155 -1.91 6.16 -8.41
C ILE A 155 -1.80 5.57 -7.02
N ARG A 156 -2.96 5.47 -6.33
CA ARG A 156 -3.12 4.76 -5.07
C ARG A 156 -4.07 3.57 -5.25
N SER A 157 -4.10 2.71 -4.25
CA SER A 157 -4.93 1.50 -4.21
C SER A 157 -5.63 1.33 -2.87
N ALA A 158 -6.55 0.37 -2.80
CA ALA A 158 -7.13 -0.07 -1.54
C ALA A 158 -7.21 -1.60 -1.47
N TYR A 159 -7.09 -2.14 -0.25
CA TYR A 159 -7.32 -3.55 0.04
C TYR A 159 -8.69 -3.72 0.69
N VAL A 160 -9.60 -4.41 0.01
CA VAL A 160 -11.04 -4.44 0.34
C VAL A 160 -11.40 -5.80 0.90
N MET A 161 -11.20 -5.98 2.23
CA MET A 161 -11.33 -7.28 2.89
C MET A 161 -12.44 -7.30 3.94
N THR A 162 -12.35 -6.47 4.98
CA THR A 162 -13.21 -6.56 6.16
C THR A 162 -14.68 -6.23 5.90
N GLU A 163 -15.59 -6.90 6.63
CA GLU A 163 -17.03 -6.83 6.45
C GLU A 163 -17.73 -6.55 7.77
N PRO A 164 -18.87 -5.80 7.76
CA PRO A 164 -19.51 -5.36 9.01
C PRO A 164 -20.14 -6.48 9.82
N ASN A 165 -20.62 -7.55 9.16
CA ASN A 165 -21.50 -8.55 9.79
C ASN A 165 -20.79 -9.86 10.16
N VAL A 166 -19.51 -10.01 9.85
CA VAL A 166 -18.73 -11.24 10.09
C VAL A 166 -17.31 -10.91 10.55
N ALA A 167 -16.66 -11.83 11.26
CA ALA A 167 -15.26 -11.71 11.70
C ALA A 167 -14.29 -11.92 10.51
N SER A 168 -14.34 -11.03 9.55
CA SER A 168 -13.73 -11.14 8.21
C SER A 168 -12.24 -10.81 8.16
N SER A 169 -11.63 -10.48 9.29
CA SER A 169 -10.16 -10.48 9.41
C SER A 169 -9.58 -11.89 9.29
N ASP A 170 -10.37 -12.92 9.63
CA ASP A 170 -10.13 -14.28 9.13
C ASP A 170 -10.81 -14.42 7.76
N ALA A 171 -10.02 -14.56 6.70
CA ALA A 171 -10.50 -14.65 5.33
C ALA A 171 -11.53 -15.78 5.10
N LYS A 172 -11.51 -16.84 5.92
CA LYS A 172 -12.49 -17.93 5.84
C LYS A 172 -13.92 -17.48 6.14
N ASN A 173 -14.08 -16.40 6.90
CA ASN A 173 -15.39 -15.87 7.29
C ASN A 173 -15.97 -14.85 6.28
N ILE A 174 -15.26 -14.52 5.22
CA ILE A 174 -15.74 -13.58 4.21
C ILE A 174 -17.08 -14.06 3.63
N SER A 175 -18.06 -13.16 3.57
CA SER A 175 -19.39 -13.39 3.05
C SER A 175 -19.63 -12.75 1.68
N THR A 176 -18.88 -11.73 1.31
CA THR A 176 -18.91 -11.13 -0.05
C THR A 176 -18.67 -12.21 -1.09
N THR A 177 -19.59 -12.34 -2.03
CA THR A 177 -19.53 -13.38 -3.09
C THR A 177 -19.08 -12.81 -4.42
N ALA A 178 -18.45 -13.66 -5.22
CA ALA A 178 -18.26 -13.44 -6.65
C ALA A 178 -18.63 -14.70 -7.42
N LYS A 179 -19.47 -14.53 -8.44
CA LYS A 179 -19.90 -15.63 -9.32
C LYS A 179 -19.52 -15.30 -10.74
N LEU A 180 -18.94 -16.28 -11.45
CA LEU A 180 -18.66 -16.15 -12.88
C LEU A 180 -19.97 -16.34 -13.65
N VAL A 181 -20.36 -15.35 -14.44
CA VAL A 181 -21.55 -15.37 -15.31
C VAL A 181 -21.09 -14.98 -16.72
N GLY A 182 -21.05 -15.97 -17.60
CA GLY A 182 -20.35 -15.79 -18.89
C GLY A 182 -18.86 -15.57 -18.66
N ASP A 183 -18.35 -14.46 -19.15
CA ASP A 183 -16.94 -14.06 -19.04
C ASP A 183 -16.70 -13.00 -17.94
N GLU A 184 -17.72 -12.69 -17.13
CA GLU A 184 -17.66 -11.64 -16.11
C GLU A 184 -17.86 -12.20 -14.70
N TRP A 185 -17.11 -11.67 -13.75
CA TRP A 185 -17.36 -11.88 -12.33
C TRP A 185 -18.42 -10.92 -11.83
N VAL A 186 -19.48 -11.44 -11.23
CA VAL A 186 -20.54 -10.64 -10.58
C VAL A 186 -20.30 -10.63 -9.08
N ILE A 187 -19.91 -9.48 -8.53
CA ILE A 187 -19.52 -9.30 -7.13
C ILE A 187 -20.66 -8.65 -6.35
N ASN A 188 -20.99 -9.22 -5.18
CA ASN A 188 -21.95 -8.66 -4.25
C ASN A 188 -21.48 -8.78 -2.80
N GLY A 189 -21.58 -7.69 -2.04
CA GLY A 189 -21.25 -7.65 -0.63
C GLY A 189 -21.09 -6.25 -0.07
N GLU A 190 -20.74 -6.19 1.20
CA GLU A 190 -20.51 -4.95 1.92
C GLU A 190 -19.17 -5.02 2.67
N LYS A 191 -18.41 -3.95 2.62
CA LYS A 191 -17.05 -3.87 3.19
C LYS A 191 -16.92 -2.62 4.05
N TYR A 192 -16.16 -2.70 5.13
CA TYR A 192 -15.97 -1.56 6.01
C TYR A 192 -14.55 -1.46 6.53
N TYR A 193 -14.20 -0.32 7.11
CA TYR A 193 -12.83 0.02 7.52
C TYR A 193 -11.82 -0.05 6.38
N ILE A 194 -12.23 0.29 5.15
CA ILE A 194 -11.38 0.23 3.97
C ILE A 194 -10.53 1.51 3.88
N SER A 195 -9.24 1.35 4.14
CA SER A 195 -8.28 2.46 4.07
C SER A 195 -7.95 2.84 2.63
N GLY A 196 -7.88 4.13 2.37
CA GLY A 196 -7.40 4.69 1.10
C GLY A 196 -8.44 4.78 0.00
N VAL A 197 -9.58 4.08 0.07
CA VAL A 197 -10.59 4.11 -1.00
C VAL A 197 -11.29 5.46 -1.16
N GLY A 198 -11.30 6.28 -0.11
CA GLY A 198 -11.83 7.66 -0.16
C GLY A 198 -10.88 8.66 -0.83
N ASP A 199 -9.63 8.31 -1.05
CA ASP A 199 -8.66 9.16 -1.76
C ASP A 199 -8.98 9.16 -3.27
N PRO A 200 -9.18 10.32 -3.93
CA PRO A 200 -9.44 10.41 -5.37
C PRO A 200 -8.35 9.81 -6.25
N ARG A 201 -7.13 9.67 -5.72
CA ARG A 201 -6.00 9.04 -6.39
C ARG A 201 -6.08 7.51 -6.38
N CYS A 202 -6.95 6.91 -5.56
CA CYS A 202 -7.20 5.48 -5.57
C CYS A 202 -7.86 5.07 -6.89
N LYS A 203 -7.20 4.18 -7.65
CA LYS A 203 -7.68 3.74 -8.97
C LYS A 203 -7.97 2.25 -9.05
N ILE A 204 -7.41 1.46 -8.14
CA ILE A 204 -7.57 0.01 -8.13
C ILE A 204 -7.87 -0.52 -6.72
N LEU A 205 -8.79 -1.45 -6.64
CA LEU A 205 -9.18 -2.17 -5.44
C LEU A 205 -8.77 -3.65 -5.58
N ILE A 206 -8.16 -4.20 -4.54
CA ILE A 206 -7.98 -5.65 -4.41
C ILE A 206 -9.07 -6.16 -3.48
N VAL A 207 -10.09 -6.80 -4.05
CA VAL A 207 -11.29 -7.21 -3.33
C VAL A 207 -11.23 -8.68 -2.95
N MET A 208 -11.28 -8.96 -1.64
CA MET A 208 -11.43 -10.32 -1.11
C MET A 208 -12.87 -10.78 -1.23
N VAL A 209 -13.09 -11.89 -1.93
CA VAL A 209 -14.41 -12.46 -2.23
C VAL A 209 -14.41 -13.97 -2.05
N LYS A 210 -15.59 -14.55 -1.85
CA LYS A 210 -15.80 -16.00 -1.87
C LYS A 210 -16.27 -16.43 -3.27
N THR A 211 -15.41 -17.17 -3.95
CA THR A 211 -15.67 -17.65 -5.33
C THR A 211 -16.06 -19.12 -5.38
N ASN A 212 -15.64 -19.93 -4.42
CA ASN A 212 -15.91 -21.36 -4.38
C ASN A 212 -16.37 -21.81 -2.99
N PRO A 213 -17.64 -21.60 -2.63
CA PRO A 213 -18.16 -21.90 -1.30
C PRO A 213 -18.12 -23.38 -0.93
N ASP A 214 -18.09 -24.28 -1.93
CA ASP A 214 -18.09 -25.74 -1.74
C ASP A 214 -16.69 -26.32 -1.51
N ALA A 215 -15.66 -25.52 -1.70
CA ALA A 215 -14.27 -25.94 -1.45
C ALA A 215 -13.94 -25.99 0.05
N ALA A 216 -12.81 -26.60 0.37
CA ALA A 216 -12.27 -26.53 1.73
C ALA A 216 -12.12 -25.04 2.18
N PRO A 217 -12.35 -24.70 3.47
CA PRO A 217 -12.43 -23.30 3.93
C PRO A 217 -11.26 -22.42 3.51
N SER A 218 -10.06 -22.95 3.43
CA SER A 218 -8.85 -22.23 2.99
C SER A 218 -8.72 -22.05 1.47
N LYS A 219 -9.67 -22.57 0.69
CA LYS A 219 -9.66 -22.53 -0.79
C LYS A 219 -10.93 -21.88 -1.37
N GLN A 220 -11.74 -21.26 -0.53
CA GLN A 220 -13.01 -20.66 -0.95
C GLN A 220 -12.83 -19.24 -1.49
N GLN A 221 -11.73 -18.56 -1.14
CA GLN A 221 -11.55 -17.14 -1.37
C GLN A 221 -10.65 -16.88 -2.59
N SER A 222 -10.92 -15.75 -3.22
CA SER A 222 -10.10 -15.17 -4.28
C SER A 222 -9.93 -13.67 -4.07
N GLN A 223 -8.91 -13.12 -4.70
CA GLN A 223 -8.71 -11.68 -4.80
C GLN A 223 -9.04 -11.25 -6.24
N ILE A 224 -9.96 -10.31 -6.38
CA ILE A 224 -10.35 -9.77 -7.68
C ILE A 224 -9.92 -8.31 -7.75
N LEU A 225 -9.27 -7.93 -8.86
CA LEU A 225 -8.89 -6.55 -9.15
C LEU A 225 -10.10 -5.80 -9.71
N VAL A 226 -10.57 -4.79 -9.00
CA VAL A 226 -11.73 -3.99 -9.39
C VAL A 226 -11.30 -2.53 -9.56
N PRO A 227 -11.39 -1.93 -10.75
CA PRO A 227 -11.19 -0.50 -10.91
C PRO A 227 -12.13 0.28 -9.99
N ARG A 228 -11.61 1.37 -9.35
CA ARG A 228 -12.36 2.11 -8.32
C ARG A 228 -13.67 2.72 -8.85
N ASP A 229 -13.72 3.06 -10.12
CA ASP A 229 -14.85 3.71 -10.80
C ASP A 229 -15.79 2.73 -11.52
N THR A 230 -15.62 1.42 -11.27
CA THR A 230 -16.52 0.40 -11.84
C THR A 230 -17.95 0.62 -11.33
N PRO A 231 -18.97 0.60 -12.21
CA PRO A 231 -20.36 0.69 -11.81
C PRO A 231 -20.73 -0.34 -10.74
N GLY A 232 -21.44 0.09 -9.68
CA GLY A 232 -21.77 -0.75 -8.54
C GLY A 232 -20.75 -0.70 -7.38
N VAL A 233 -19.60 -0.02 -7.55
CA VAL A 233 -18.69 0.34 -6.45
C VAL A 233 -19.20 1.62 -5.81
N GLU A 234 -19.76 1.51 -4.61
CA GLU A 234 -20.33 2.63 -3.87
C GLU A 234 -19.58 2.84 -2.56
N VAL A 235 -19.05 4.05 -2.34
CA VAL A 235 -18.48 4.46 -1.06
C VAL A 235 -19.58 5.15 -0.26
N LEU A 236 -20.02 4.51 0.84
CA LEU A 236 -21.16 4.94 1.64
C LEU A 236 -20.82 6.08 2.59
N GLY A 237 -19.58 6.15 3.06
CA GLY A 237 -19.11 7.19 3.95
C GLY A 237 -17.96 6.75 4.84
N PRO A 238 -17.40 7.68 5.62
CA PRO A 238 -16.27 7.40 6.49
C PRO A 238 -16.67 6.68 7.78
N MET A 239 -15.73 5.87 8.28
CA MET A 239 -15.77 5.33 9.63
C MET A 239 -15.00 6.30 10.55
N TYR A 240 -15.70 6.98 11.45
CA TYR A 240 -15.08 7.96 12.34
C TYR A 240 -14.29 7.29 13.46
N VAL A 241 -12.98 7.19 13.29
CA VAL A 241 -12.06 6.60 14.27
C VAL A 241 -10.93 7.57 14.56
N PHE A 242 -10.84 8.09 15.78
CA PHE A 242 -9.77 8.97 16.26
C PHE A 242 -9.39 10.11 15.28
N GLY A 243 -10.38 10.71 14.61
CA GLY A 243 -10.13 11.78 13.64
C GLY A 243 -9.52 11.34 12.32
N GLN A 244 -9.49 10.05 12.02
CA GLN A 244 -9.04 9.51 10.73
C GLN A 244 -10.15 9.53 9.68
N ASP A 245 -10.75 10.67 9.49
CA ASP A 245 -11.88 10.93 8.61
C ASP A 245 -11.51 11.74 7.35
N HIS A 246 -10.26 11.62 6.90
CA HIS A 246 -9.72 12.39 5.77
C HIS A 246 -8.70 11.56 4.97
N ALA A 247 -8.48 11.93 3.71
CA ALA A 247 -7.44 11.32 2.88
C ALA A 247 -6.03 11.59 3.42
N PRO A 248 -5.11 10.65 3.25
CA PRO A 248 -5.29 9.29 2.72
C PRO A 248 -5.65 8.25 3.79
N ARG A 249 -5.78 8.66 5.04
CA ARG A 249 -5.86 7.78 6.23
C ARG A 249 -7.27 7.35 6.61
N GLY A 250 -8.29 7.94 5.98
CA GLY A 250 -9.68 7.64 6.29
C GLY A 250 -10.06 6.21 5.93
N HIS A 251 -10.89 5.64 6.77
CA HIS A 251 -11.47 4.32 6.57
C HIS A 251 -12.89 4.47 6.08
N MET A 252 -13.27 3.75 5.03
CA MET A 252 -14.58 3.86 4.40
C MET A 252 -15.43 2.62 4.59
N HIS A 253 -16.73 2.86 4.63
CA HIS A 253 -17.79 1.88 4.42
C HIS A 253 -18.15 1.83 2.94
N MET A 254 -18.25 0.63 2.37
CA MET A 254 -18.45 0.41 0.93
C MET A 254 -19.52 -0.64 0.68
N ARG A 255 -20.26 -0.46 -0.41
CA ARG A 255 -21.13 -1.50 -0.99
C ARG A 255 -20.61 -1.88 -2.37
N LEU A 256 -20.65 -3.18 -2.62
CA LEU A 256 -20.34 -3.80 -3.90
C LEU A 256 -21.62 -4.47 -4.39
N SER A 257 -22.22 -3.96 -5.46
CA SER A 257 -23.54 -4.37 -5.88
C SER A 257 -23.59 -4.65 -7.38
N LEU A 258 -23.75 -5.92 -7.75
CA LEU A 258 -23.79 -6.39 -9.13
C LEU A 258 -22.65 -5.81 -9.99
N ILE A 259 -21.44 -5.83 -9.42
CA ILE A 259 -20.24 -5.41 -10.15
C ILE A 259 -19.91 -6.46 -11.19
N HIS A 260 -19.92 -6.06 -12.44
CA HIS A 260 -19.51 -6.85 -13.59
C HIS A 260 -18.07 -6.49 -13.97
N ILE A 261 -17.17 -7.50 -13.94
CA ILE A 261 -15.75 -7.28 -14.22
C ILE A 261 -15.11 -8.49 -14.94
#